data_3763619aa2d098441735db79b1f45bb7
#
_entry.id   3763619aa2d098441735db79b1f45bb7
#
_cell.length_a   1.000
_cell.length_b   1.000
_cell.length_c   1.000
_cell.angle_alpha   90.00
_cell.angle_beta   90.00
_cell.angle_gamma   90.00
#
_symmetry.space_group_name_H-M   'P 1'
#
loop_
_entity.id
_entity.type
_entity.pdbx_description
1 polymer ?
#
loop_
_entity_poly.entity_id
_entity_poly.type
_entity_poly.pdbx_seq_one_letter_code
_entity_poly.pdbx_strand_id
1 'polypeptide(L)'
;MKRLLVAYDGSEASAKAIDLAVRCSTHDDELVLLTVIPAALVESTFTNMLLPTIDLSTVVTPGTFKEKAIENLGKLAKELEGKLSKVEVAVEVGDPADEILLIAKKFDSDIILIGYKGYGKEGRFLLGSVTDKVVRHASRSVMVVR
;
A
#
# COMPACT_ATOMS: atom_id res chain seq x y z
N MET A 1 -14.96 -1.40 -17.75
CA MET A 1 -14.69 -1.50 -16.31
C MET A 1 -13.28 -2.04 -16.10
N LYS A 2 -12.43 -1.27 -15.48
CA LYS A 2 -11.06 -1.70 -15.07
C LYS A 2 -11.02 -1.81 -13.56
N ARG A 3 -10.18 -2.71 -13.07
CA ARG A 3 -9.85 -2.84 -11.64
C ARG A 3 -8.41 -2.39 -11.41
N LEU A 4 -8.26 -1.33 -10.66
CA LEU A 4 -6.97 -0.75 -10.34
C LEU A 4 -6.59 -1.09 -8.90
N LEU A 5 -5.33 -1.42 -8.67
CA LEU A 5 -4.75 -1.57 -7.34
C LEU A 5 -3.70 -0.49 -7.15
N VAL A 6 -3.82 0.29 -6.09
CA VAL A 6 -2.79 1.25 -5.69
C VAL A 6 -2.15 0.79 -4.39
N ALA A 7 -0.83 0.58 -4.42
CA ALA A 7 -0.04 0.33 -3.22
C ALA A 7 0.30 1.67 -2.55
N TYR A 8 -0.25 1.89 -1.36
CA TYR A 8 -0.08 3.12 -0.60
C TYR A 8 0.68 2.88 0.69
N ASP A 9 1.79 3.57 0.88
CA ASP A 9 2.63 3.50 2.08
C ASP A 9 2.74 4.85 2.83
N GLY A 10 1.96 5.85 2.43
CA GLY A 10 2.01 7.20 2.97
C GLY A 10 3.07 8.10 2.36
N SER A 11 3.93 7.59 1.46
CA SER A 11 4.92 8.39 0.74
C SER A 11 4.26 9.33 -0.28
N GLU A 12 4.99 10.38 -0.66
CA GLU A 12 4.53 11.30 -1.70
C GLU A 12 4.30 10.59 -3.05
N ALA A 13 5.19 9.67 -3.41
CA ALA A 13 5.06 8.91 -4.66
C ALA A 13 3.81 8.03 -4.66
N SER A 14 3.47 7.39 -3.53
CA SER A 14 2.25 6.58 -3.43
C SER A 14 0.98 7.44 -3.42
N ALA A 15 1.03 8.64 -2.87
CA ALA A 15 -0.07 9.60 -2.97
C ALA A 15 -0.31 10.05 -4.42
N LYS A 16 0.75 10.32 -5.16
CA LYS A 16 0.68 10.61 -6.60
C LYS A 16 0.12 9.43 -7.40
N ALA A 17 0.39 8.20 -6.97
CA ALA A 17 -0.18 7.02 -7.60
C ALA A 17 -1.71 6.95 -7.45
N ILE A 18 -2.24 7.34 -6.29
CA ILE A 18 -3.70 7.46 -6.08
C ILE A 18 -4.28 8.54 -7.03
N ASP A 19 -3.69 9.72 -7.06
CA ASP A 19 -4.15 10.80 -7.94
C ASP A 19 -4.14 10.39 -9.42
N LEU A 20 -3.07 9.73 -9.85
CA LEU A 20 -2.97 9.25 -11.22
C LEU A 20 -4.00 8.15 -11.52
N ALA A 21 -4.23 7.22 -10.59
CA ALA A 21 -5.26 6.19 -10.73
C ALA A 21 -6.63 6.81 -10.98
N VAL A 22 -7.01 7.82 -10.19
CA VAL A 22 -8.28 8.52 -10.34
C VAL A 22 -8.36 9.25 -11.69
N ARG A 23 -7.31 9.95 -12.09
CA ARG A 23 -7.28 10.68 -13.38
C ARG A 23 -7.36 9.77 -14.60
N CYS A 24 -6.83 8.56 -14.49
CA CYS A 24 -6.86 7.55 -15.57
C CYS A 24 -8.11 6.67 -15.55
N SER A 25 -8.98 6.85 -14.57
CA SER A 25 -10.19 6.06 -14.39
C SER A 25 -11.42 6.75 -14.95
N THR A 26 -12.41 5.92 -15.24
CA THR A 26 -13.78 6.35 -15.51
C THR A 26 -14.67 6.03 -14.31
N HIS A 27 -15.89 6.55 -14.30
CA HIS A 27 -16.85 6.28 -13.22
C HIS A 27 -17.16 4.79 -13.05
N ASP A 28 -17.04 3.99 -14.10
CA ASP A 28 -17.34 2.55 -14.08
C ASP A 28 -16.17 1.69 -13.55
N ASP A 29 -15.01 2.30 -13.30
CA ASP A 29 -13.82 1.57 -12.84
C ASP A 29 -13.85 1.36 -11.31
N GLU A 30 -13.16 0.31 -10.86
CA GLU A 30 -13.01 -0.04 -9.44
C GLU A 30 -11.58 0.20 -8.98
N LEU A 31 -11.41 0.62 -7.74
CA LEU A 31 -10.12 0.89 -7.12
C LEU A 31 -9.96 0.14 -5.81
N VAL A 32 -8.83 -0.52 -5.63
CA VAL A 32 -8.39 -1.08 -4.36
C VAL A 32 -7.21 -0.25 -3.84
N LEU A 33 -7.37 0.33 -2.66
CA LEU A 33 -6.29 0.98 -1.91
C LEU A 33 -5.68 -0.04 -0.95
N LEU A 34 -4.43 -0.40 -1.16
CA LEU A 34 -3.72 -1.39 -0.35
C LEU A 34 -2.59 -0.75 0.43
N THR A 35 -2.56 -0.99 1.73
CA THR A 35 -1.39 -0.76 2.58
C THR A 35 -0.88 -2.10 3.09
N VAL A 36 0.41 -2.35 2.93
CA VAL A 36 1.08 -3.50 3.51
C VAL A 36 1.97 -3.03 4.66
N ILE A 37 1.71 -3.58 5.84
CA ILE A 37 2.56 -3.36 7.03
C ILE A 37 3.68 -4.39 6.97
N PRO A 38 4.96 -3.97 6.86
CA PRO A 38 6.07 -4.92 6.81
C PRO A 38 6.11 -5.80 8.07
N ALA A 39 6.21 -7.12 7.88
CA ALA A 39 6.30 -8.07 9.00
C ALA A 39 7.47 -7.76 9.93
N ALA A 40 8.61 -7.32 9.37
CA ALA A 40 9.78 -6.91 10.14
C ALA A 40 9.49 -5.76 11.11
N LEU A 41 8.61 -4.83 10.77
CA LEU A 41 8.18 -3.73 11.65
C LEU A 41 7.40 -4.26 12.85
N VAL A 42 6.52 -5.23 12.63
CA VAL A 42 5.72 -5.87 13.68
C VAL A 42 6.62 -6.69 14.60
N GLU A 43 7.53 -7.47 14.05
CA GLU A 43 8.50 -8.28 14.81
C GLU A 43 9.41 -7.41 15.67
N SER A 44 9.93 -6.32 15.15
CA SER A 44 10.78 -5.40 15.93
C SER A 44 10.02 -4.78 17.11
N THR A 45 8.74 -4.50 16.95
CA THR A 45 7.88 -4.00 18.02
C THR A 45 7.70 -5.06 19.12
N PHE A 46 7.48 -6.33 18.75
CA PHE A 46 7.41 -7.43 19.70
C PHE A 46 8.72 -7.64 20.46
N THR A 47 9.85 -7.59 19.77
CA THR A 47 11.17 -7.72 20.40
C THR A 47 11.40 -6.60 21.41
N ASN A 48 11.02 -5.38 21.06
CA ASN A 48 11.10 -4.23 21.96
C ASN A 48 10.16 -4.35 23.17
N MET A 49 8.98 -4.96 23.00
CA MET A 49 8.04 -5.23 24.10
C MET A 49 8.60 -6.17 25.17
N LEU A 50 9.52 -7.06 24.81
CA LEU A 50 10.14 -8.00 25.75
C LEU A 50 11.30 -7.39 26.53
N LEU A 51 11.73 -6.17 26.20
CA LEU A 51 12.80 -5.47 26.92
C LEU A 51 12.22 -4.71 28.12
N PRO A 52 12.77 -4.88 29.34
CA PRO A 52 12.19 -4.36 30.59
C PRO A 52 12.25 -2.84 30.79
N THR A 53 12.74 -2.08 29.82
CA THR A 53 12.95 -0.63 29.91
C THR A 53 11.91 0.21 29.15
N ILE A 54 10.84 -0.41 28.61
CA ILE A 54 9.87 0.27 27.77
C ILE A 54 8.64 0.66 28.59
N ASP A 55 8.28 1.93 28.49
CA ASP A 55 7.01 2.45 28.99
C ASP A 55 5.84 1.78 28.24
N LEU A 56 5.05 0.99 28.96
CA LEU A 56 3.90 0.25 28.42
C LEU A 56 2.83 1.14 27.77
N SER A 57 2.83 2.45 28.06
CA SER A 57 1.91 3.39 27.46
C SER A 57 2.20 3.69 25.99
N THR A 58 3.38 3.35 25.50
CA THR A 58 3.83 3.57 24.11
C THR A 58 3.87 2.30 23.27
N VAL A 59 3.42 1.18 23.81
CA VAL A 59 3.41 -0.10 23.11
C VAL A 59 2.40 -0.09 21.98
N VAL A 60 2.91 -0.05 20.74
CA VAL A 60 2.09 -0.19 19.54
C VAL A 60 1.99 -1.69 19.22
N THR A 61 0.80 -2.25 19.37
CA THR A 61 0.53 -3.64 18.98
C THR A 61 0.35 -3.77 17.47
N PRO A 62 0.52 -4.97 16.88
CA PRO A 62 0.22 -5.19 15.45
C PRO A 62 -1.19 -4.75 15.05
N GLY A 63 -2.17 -4.96 15.94
CA GLY A 63 -3.55 -4.50 15.76
C GLY A 63 -3.64 -2.98 15.63
N THR A 64 -2.87 -2.22 16.40
CA THR A 64 -2.86 -0.75 16.36
C THR A 64 -2.35 -0.23 15.02
N PHE A 65 -1.30 -0.82 14.44
CA PHE A 65 -0.82 -0.47 13.11
C PHE A 65 -1.89 -0.72 12.05
N LYS A 66 -2.52 -1.87 12.12
CA LYS A 66 -3.58 -2.26 11.18
C LYS A 66 -4.79 -1.35 11.28
N GLU A 67 -5.27 -1.06 12.48
CA GLU A 67 -6.40 -0.16 12.73
C GLU A 67 -6.12 1.25 12.20
N LYS A 68 -4.93 1.79 12.46
CA LYS A 68 -4.53 3.10 11.95
C LYS A 68 -4.42 3.15 10.43
N ALA A 69 -3.90 2.10 9.82
CA ALA A 69 -3.84 1.99 8.37
C ALA A 69 -5.24 1.92 7.74
N ILE A 70 -6.16 1.15 8.34
CA ILE A 70 -7.56 1.07 7.90
C ILE A 70 -8.23 2.44 8.02
N GLU A 71 -8.02 3.16 9.12
CA GLU A 71 -8.56 4.50 9.32
C GLU A 71 -8.05 5.47 8.25
N ASN A 72 -6.75 5.49 8.01
CA ASN A 72 -6.13 6.37 7.03
C ASN A 72 -6.63 6.09 5.60
N LEU A 73 -6.65 4.82 5.21
CA LEU A 73 -7.17 4.43 3.88
C LEU A 73 -8.67 4.68 3.76
N GLY A 74 -9.42 4.51 4.86
CA GLY A 74 -10.85 4.81 4.90
C GLY A 74 -11.15 6.28 4.62
N LYS A 75 -10.33 7.20 5.15
CA LYS A 75 -10.44 8.63 4.86
C LYS A 75 -10.17 8.93 3.39
N LEU A 76 -9.11 8.34 2.83
CA LEU A 76 -8.79 8.49 1.40
C LEU A 76 -9.91 7.91 0.52
N ALA A 77 -10.45 6.76 0.87
CA ALA A 77 -11.55 6.14 0.13
C ALA A 77 -12.79 7.04 0.11
N LYS A 78 -13.12 7.69 1.22
CA LYS A 78 -14.24 8.66 1.29
C LYS A 78 -14.05 9.86 0.36
N GLU A 79 -12.82 10.38 0.26
CA GLU A 79 -12.51 11.48 -0.66
C GLU A 79 -12.67 11.11 -2.13
N LEU A 80 -12.67 9.80 -2.41
CA LEU A 80 -12.82 9.26 -3.76
C LEU A 80 -14.25 8.79 -4.07
N GLU A 81 -15.17 8.86 -3.10
CA GLU A 81 -16.57 8.49 -3.31
C GLU A 81 -17.19 9.31 -4.46
N GLY A 82 -17.90 8.63 -5.33
CA GLY A 82 -18.55 9.23 -6.50
C GLY A 82 -17.62 9.47 -7.71
N LYS A 83 -16.31 9.26 -7.56
CA LYS A 83 -15.38 9.36 -8.70
C LYS A 83 -15.21 8.03 -9.45
N LEU A 84 -15.43 6.93 -8.75
CA LEU A 84 -15.35 5.56 -9.28
C LEU A 84 -16.59 4.77 -8.86
N SER A 85 -16.84 3.65 -9.52
CA SER A 85 -17.98 2.79 -9.17
C SER A 85 -17.83 2.15 -7.79
N LYS A 86 -16.58 1.84 -7.41
CA LYS A 86 -16.26 1.22 -6.12
C LYS A 86 -14.84 1.56 -5.68
N VAL A 87 -14.67 1.85 -4.41
CA VAL A 87 -13.36 1.99 -3.76
C VAL A 87 -13.31 1.03 -2.58
N GLU A 88 -12.39 0.09 -2.61
CA GLU A 88 -12.14 -0.86 -1.53
C GLU A 88 -10.84 -0.54 -0.81
N VAL A 89 -10.77 -0.92 0.45
CA VAL A 89 -9.59 -0.75 1.30
C VAL A 89 -9.11 -2.12 1.74
N ALA A 90 -7.81 -2.37 1.61
CA ALA A 90 -7.17 -3.59 2.08
C ALA A 90 -5.92 -3.23 2.89
N VAL A 91 -5.73 -3.90 4.01
CA VAL A 91 -4.53 -3.80 4.86
C VAL A 91 -4.04 -5.20 5.17
N GLU A 92 -2.79 -5.45 4.79
CA GLU A 92 -2.14 -6.74 5.00
C GLU A 92 -0.84 -6.58 5.79
N VAL A 93 -0.40 -7.64 6.43
CA VAL A 93 0.89 -7.71 7.13
C VAL A 93 1.74 -8.77 6.44
N GLY A 94 2.95 -8.43 6.04
CA GLY A 94 3.84 -9.38 5.38
C GLY A 94 4.99 -8.71 4.63
N ASP A 95 5.53 -9.42 3.64
CA ASP A 95 6.46 -8.81 2.68
C ASP A 95 5.68 -7.91 1.72
N PRO A 96 5.99 -6.61 1.64
CA PRO A 96 5.20 -5.68 0.86
C PRO A 96 5.01 -6.09 -0.60
N ALA A 97 6.06 -6.51 -1.29
CA ALA A 97 5.96 -6.91 -2.68
C ALA A 97 5.11 -8.17 -2.87
N ASP A 98 5.31 -9.18 -2.03
CA ASP A 98 4.55 -10.44 -2.10
C ASP A 98 3.06 -10.21 -1.84
N GLU A 99 2.72 -9.39 -0.85
CA GLU A 99 1.34 -9.07 -0.53
C GLU A 99 0.67 -8.24 -1.64
N ILE A 100 1.37 -7.28 -2.24
CA ILE A 100 0.86 -6.52 -3.40
C ILE A 100 0.49 -7.48 -4.54
N LEU A 101 1.38 -8.41 -4.87
CA LEU A 101 1.16 -9.39 -5.94
C LEU A 101 -0.01 -10.34 -5.63
N LEU A 102 -0.10 -10.77 -4.37
CA LEU A 102 -1.18 -11.66 -3.90
C LEU A 102 -2.54 -10.95 -3.98
N ILE A 103 -2.62 -9.73 -3.48
CA ILE A 103 -3.87 -8.94 -3.48
C ILE A 103 -4.28 -8.56 -4.90
N ALA A 104 -3.33 -8.19 -5.76
CA ALA A 104 -3.62 -7.92 -7.17
C ALA A 104 -4.26 -9.13 -7.87
N LYS A 105 -3.81 -10.34 -7.54
CA LYS A 105 -4.41 -11.57 -8.04
C LYS A 105 -5.79 -11.83 -7.42
N LYS A 106 -5.92 -11.66 -6.11
CA LYS A 106 -7.18 -11.89 -5.37
C LYS A 106 -8.32 -10.99 -5.85
N PHE A 107 -8.03 -9.73 -6.10
CA PHE A 107 -9.00 -8.75 -6.60
C PHE A 107 -9.11 -8.72 -8.14
N ASP A 108 -8.39 -9.60 -8.81
CA ASP A 108 -8.34 -9.66 -10.28
C ASP A 108 -8.05 -8.28 -10.90
N SER A 109 -7.05 -7.59 -10.34
CA SER A 109 -6.68 -6.25 -10.79
C SER A 109 -6.08 -6.27 -12.19
N ASP A 110 -6.47 -5.33 -13.03
CA ASP A 110 -5.91 -5.18 -14.38
C ASP A 110 -4.56 -4.46 -14.34
N ILE A 111 -4.44 -3.48 -13.43
CA ILE A 111 -3.26 -2.62 -13.32
C ILE A 111 -2.90 -2.43 -11.86
N ILE A 112 -1.61 -2.55 -11.56
CA ILE A 112 -1.01 -2.18 -10.27
C ILE A 112 -0.33 -0.82 -10.45
N LEU A 113 -0.70 0.18 -9.64
CA LEU A 113 -0.01 1.46 -9.57
C LEU A 113 0.82 1.50 -8.28
N ILE A 114 2.09 1.84 -8.42
CA ILE A 114 3.04 1.87 -7.32
C ILE A 114 4.00 3.05 -7.47
N GLY A 115 4.31 3.73 -6.38
CA GLY A 115 5.33 4.77 -6.37
C GLY A 115 6.71 4.20 -6.74
N TYR A 116 7.53 4.99 -7.41
CA TYR A 116 8.87 4.52 -7.83
C TYR A 116 9.79 4.20 -6.65
N LYS A 117 9.55 4.80 -5.49
CA LYS A 117 10.21 4.53 -4.20
C LYS A 117 9.25 4.84 -3.05
N GLY A 118 9.48 4.23 -1.88
CA GLY A 118 8.82 4.58 -0.63
C GLY A 118 9.64 5.57 0.20
N TYR A 119 9.71 5.36 1.49
CA TYR A 119 10.47 6.20 2.45
C TYR A 119 11.98 5.95 2.47
N GLY A 120 12.51 4.98 1.73
CA GLY A 120 13.93 4.64 1.71
C GLY A 120 14.81 5.73 1.10
N LYS A 121 16.08 5.81 1.56
CA LYS A 121 17.11 6.67 0.99
C LYS A 121 17.72 6.02 -0.25
N GLU A 122 16.95 5.88 -1.30
CA GLU A 122 17.44 5.29 -2.53
C GLU A 122 17.93 6.35 -3.52
N GLY A 123 18.93 6.00 -4.29
CA GLY A 123 19.53 6.90 -5.28
C GLY A 123 18.52 7.34 -6.35
N ARG A 124 18.79 8.48 -6.99
CA ARG A 124 17.87 9.13 -7.95
C ARG A 124 17.42 8.25 -9.12
N PHE A 125 18.19 7.24 -9.45
CA PHE A 125 18.05 6.43 -10.66
C PHE A 125 17.59 5.00 -10.37
N LEU A 126 17.42 4.64 -9.10
CA LEU A 126 17.04 3.30 -8.71
C LEU A 126 15.57 3.26 -8.30
N LEU A 127 14.88 2.23 -8.73
CA LEU A 127 13.57 1.90 -8.19
C LEU A 127 13.70 1.44 -6.74
N GLY A 128 12.68 1.70 -5.93
CA GLY A 128 12.57 1.11 -4.61
C GLY A 128 12.59 -0.41 -4.67
N SER A 129 13.08 -1.05 -3.60
CA SER A 129 13.18 -2.51 -3.54
C SER A 129 11.83 -3.22 -3.73
N VAL A 130 10.77 -2.68 -3.14
CA VAL A 130 9.40 -3.19 -3.31
C VAL A 130 8.94 -3.01 -4.75
N THR A 131 9.13 -1.83 -5.32
CA THR A 131 8.74 -1.52 -6.70
C THR A 131 9.47 -2.41 -7.69
N ASP A 132 10.79 -2.58 -7.54
CA ASP A 132 11.60 -3.46 -8.40
C ASP A 132 11.08 -4.89 -8.35
N LYS A 133 10.82 -5.43 -7.17
CA LYS A 133 10.29 -6.78 -6.99
C LYS A 133 8.89 -6.95 -7.60
N VAL A 134 8.01 -5.98 -7.42
CA VAL A 134 6.67 -6.01 -8.03
C VAL A 134 6.76 -6.00 -9.55
N VAL A 135 7.57 -5.10 -10.13
CA VAL A 135 7.74 -5.01 -11.59
C VAL A 135 8.26 -6.32 -12.18
N ARG A 136 9.23 -6.96 -11.51
CA ARG A 136 9.83 -8.23 -11.98
C ARG A 136 8.89 -9.43 -11.91
N HIS A 137 7.99 -9.46 -10.95
CA HIS A 137 7.18 -10.65 -10.64
C HIS A 137 5.69 -10.50 -10.91
N ALA A 138 5.22 -9.31 -11.31
CA ALA A 138 3.82 -9.11 -11.59
C ALA A 138 3.35 -9.87 -12.83
N SER A 139 2.21 -10.53 -12.71
CA SER A 139 1.47 -11.10 -13.84
C SER A 139 0.45 -10.12 -14.43
N ARG A 140 0.41 -8.90 -13.91
CA ARG A 140 -0.47 -7.80 -14.31
C ARG A 140 0.36 -6.62 -14.78
N SER A 141 -0.26 -5.70 -15.51
CA SER A 141 0.40 -4.45 -15.87
C SER A 141 0.79 -3.66 -14.64
N VAL A 142 1.97 -3.07 -14.64
CA VAL A 142 2.47 -2.25 -13.53
C VAL A 142 2.76 -0.85 -14.04
N MET A 143 2.18 0.13 -13.38
CA MET A 143 2.47 1.54 -13.62
C MET A 143 3.29 2.08 -12.45
N VAL A 144 4.53 2.46 -12.74
CA VAL A 144 5.44 3.07 -11.78
C VAL A 144 5.27 4.59 -11.82
N VAL A 145 4.94 5.18 -10.69
CA VAL A 145 4.60 6.61 -10.57
C VAL A 145 5.71 7.36 -9.85
N ARG A 146 6.16 8.48 -10.42
CA ARG A 146 7.17 9.38 -9.86
C ARG A 146 6.55 10.59 -9.18
#